data_ebd4f348d3a38ca2814030ba8974518f
#
_entry.id   ebd4f348d3a38ca2814030ba8974518f
#
_cell.length_a   1.000
_cell.length_b   1.000
_cell.length_c   1.000
_cell.angle_alpha   90.00
_cell.angle_beta   90.00
_cell.angle_gamma   90.00
#
_symmetry.space_group_name_H-M   'P 1'
#
loop_
_entity.id
_entity.type
_entity.pdbx_description
1 polymer ?
#
loop_
_entity_poly.entity_id
_entity_poly.type
_entity_poly.pdbx_seq_one_letter_code
_entity_poly.pdbx_strand_id
1 'polypeptide(L)'
;LLDGSMGANGVTVGDNLRFVSANPQTPPSPESGWEVDIHQVATRASKEGTVPITVENVADGLFMVISEGGKNATLDTREGQISKDIQQIVENTRKDPSRFPPDEMAASIRSIVIHHLRNAIGESGLDVHVMETPNKTFMVRHNQFGDEHSFSVTSSVSGILSDEANVAQLSEPGKNVEGTIFNEVALGKGQLLTALEGTGASGVTIEFNREIGLKEIPILDEIGARI
;
A
#
# COMPACT_ATOMS: atom_id res chain seq x y z
N LEU A 1 8.44 -8.83 -38.60
CA LEU A 1 7.83 -7.78 -39.44
C LEU A 1 7.05 -6.84 -38.52
N LEU A 2 7.61 -5.66 -38.28
CA LEU A 2 6.87 -4.58 -37.64
C LEU A 2 5.87 -4.07 -38.68
N ASP A 3 4.60 -4.21 -38.41
CA ASP A 3 3.49 -3.80 -39.29
C ASP A 3 3.24 -2.28 -39.31
N GLY A 4 4.13 -1.47 -38.78
CA GLY A 4 3.99 -0.02 -38.70
C GLY A 4 2.91 0.46 -37.71
N SER A 5 2.31 -0.43 -36.91
CA SER A 5 1.43 -0.04 -35.84
C SER A 5 2.26 0.60 -34.72
N MET A 6 2.01 1.88 -34.50
CA MET A 6 2.70 2.64 -33.48
C MET A 6 2.22 2.22 -32.07
N GLY A 7 3.14 1.79 -31.24
CA GLY A 7 2.97 1.64 -29.81
C GLY A 7 2.29 0.34 -29.37
N ALA A 8 2.77 -0.28 -28.37
CA ALA A 8 2.14 -1.33 -27.56
C ALA A 8 2.27 -2.81 -28.03
N ASN A 9 3.17 -3.14 -28.93
CA ASN A 9 3.38 -4.54 -29.36
C ASN A 9 4.68 -5.15 -28.80
N GLY A 10 5.07 -4.80 -27.58
CA GLY A 10 6.18 -5.46 -26.90
C GLY A 10 5.72 -6.77 -26.25
N VAL A 11 6.53 -7.82 -26.37
CA VAL A 11 6.38 -9.07 -25.64
C VAL A 11 7.41 -9.10 -24.53
N THR A 12 6.98 -9.20 -23.29
CA THR A 12 7.88 -9.34 -22.15
C THR A 12 8.16 -10.80 -21.83
N VAL A 13 9.41 -11.08 -21.50
CA VAL A 13 9.85 -12.39 -21.01
C VAL A 13 10.24 -12.22 -19.54
N GLY A 14 9.31 -12.50 -18.65
CA GLY A 14 9.51 -12.39 -17.20
C GLY A 14 8.17 -12.25 -16.47
N ASP A 15 7.99 -13.01 -15.39
CA ASP A 15 6.70 -13.15 -14.70
C ASP A 15 6.18 -11.85 -14.05
N ASN A 16 7.05 -10.88 -13.81
CA ASN A 16 6.74 -9.65 -13.10
C ASN A 16 6.88 -8.37 -13.95
N LEU A 17 7.22 -8.51 -15.22
CA LEU A 17 7.42 -7.41 -16.15
C LEU A 17 6.30 -7.35 -17.17
N ARG A 18 5.84 -6.15 -17.47
CA ARG A 18 4.89 -5.88 -18.54
C ARG A 18 5.38 -4.71 -19.38
N PHE A 19 5.44 -4.90 -20.69
CA PHE A 19 5.63 -3.80 -21.62
C PHE A 19 4.40 -2.88 -21.59
N VAL A 20 4.62 -1.58 -21.44
CA VAL A 20 3.54 -0.58 -21.40
C VAL A 20 3.47 0.20 -22.69
N SER A 21 4.57 0.79 -23.12
CA SER A 21 4.62 1.60 -24.32
C SER A 21 6.05 1.82 -24.80
N ALA A 22 6.17 2.22 -26.07
CA ALA A 22 7.36 2.80 -26.62
C ALA A 22 6.98 4.09 -27.37
N ASN A 23 7.93 5.01 -27.49
CA ASN A 23 7.70 6.22 -28.24
C ASN A 23 7.98 5.98 -29.75
N PRO A 24 7.40 6.75 -30.69
CA PRO A 24 7.62 6.58 -32.14
C PRO A 24 9.09 6.71 -32.58
N GLN A 25 9.94 7.28 -31.76
CA GLN A 25 11.36 7.45 -31.99
C GLN A 25 12.22 6.38 -31.33
N THR A 26 11.59 5.43 -30.63
CA THR A 26 12.29 4.30 -30.00
C THR A 26 13.03 3.50 -31.05
N PRO A 27 14.34 3.25 -30.91
CA PRO A 27 15.07 2.39 -31.80
C PRO A 27 14.48 0.97 -31.84
N PRO A 28 14.67 0.21 -32.94
CA PRO A 28 14.27 -1.18 -32.94
C PRO A 28 15.08 -1.96 -31.90
N SER A 29 14.42 -2.91 -31.20
CA SER A 29 15.12 -3.73 -30.22
C SER A 29 16.17 -4.63 -30.89
N PRO A 30 17.26 -4.95 -30.18
CA PRO A 30 18.14 -6.04 -30.58
C PRO A 30 17.38 -7.37 -30.73
N GLU A 31 17.93 -8.34 -31.45
CA GLU A 31 17.33 -9.69 -31.53
C GLU A 31 17.17 -10.36 -30.16
N SER A 32 18.05 -10.03 -29.20
CA SER A 32 17.97 -10.51 -27.82
C SER A 32 16.95 -9.76 -26.94
N GLY A 33 16.31 -8.73 -27.47
CA GLY A 33 15.48 -7.81 -26.70
C GLY A 33 16.30 -6.78 -25.87
N TRP A 34 15.63 -5.86 -25.22
CA TRP A 34 16.25 -4.98 -24.22
C TRP A 34 16.33 -5.69 -22.88
N GLU A 35 17.52 -5.74 -22.32
CA GLU A 35 17.75 -6.25 -20.97
C GLU A 35 17.25 -5.25 -19.93
N VAL A 36 16.58 -5.74 -18.89
CA VAL A 36 16.02 -4.93 -17.80
C VAL A 36 16.52 -5.48 -16.48
N ASP A 37 17.17 -4.64 -15.67
CA ASP A 37 17.59 -4.96 -14.31
C ASP A 37 16.86 -4.06 -13.32
N ILE A 38 16.23 -4.67 -12.32
CA ILE A 38 15.52 -3.96 -11.27
C ILE A 38 16.35 -3.98 -9.99
N HIS A 39 16.76 -2.79 -9.52
CA HIS A 39 17.57 -2.61 -8.32
C HIS A 39 16.72 -2.28 -7.10
N GLN A 40 15.55 -1.65 -7.28
CA GLN A 40 14.61 -1.31 -6.22
C GLN A 40 13.18 -1.56 -6.69
N VAL A 41 12.41 -2.26 -5.87
CA VAL A 41 10.98 -2.47 -6.12
C VAL A 41 10.19 -1.28 -5.60
N ALA A 42 9.19 -0.86 -6.36
CA ALA A 42 8.26 0.16 -5.90
C ALA A 42 7.51 -0.27 -4.63
N THR A 43 7.38 0.65 -3.69
CA THR A 43 6.57 0.45 -2.48
C THR A 43 5.51 1.55 -2.36
N ARG A 44 4.52 1.30 -1.51
CA ARG A 44 3.45 2.25 -1.21
C ARG A 44 3.76 3.00 0.08
N ALA A 45 3.31 4.23 0.20
CA ALA A 45 3.32 4.92 1.47
C ALA A 45 2.52 4.13 2.49
N SER A 46 3.04 4.01 3.72
CA SER A 46 2.41 3.22 4.77
C SER A 46 2.68 3.78 6.16
N LYS A 47 1.81 3.45 7.10
CA LYS A 47 2.03 3.66 8.52
C LYS A 47 1.46 2.46 9.27
N GLU A 48 2.31 1.77 10.00
CA GLU A 48 1.94 0.67 10.88
C GLU A 48 1.95 1.13 12.34
N GLY A 49 0.93 0.76 13.08
CA GLY A 49 0.90 0.91 14.52
C GLY A 49 1.81 -0.12 15.21
N THR A 50 2.25 0.21 16.40
CA THR A 50 3.12 -0.64 17.23
C THR A 50 2.37 -1.39 18.32
N VAL A 51 1.13 -0.97 18.59
CA VAL A 51 0.28 -1.51 19.66
C VAL A 51 -1.03 -2.03 19.05
N PRO A 52 -1.49 -3.24 19.42
CA PRO A 52 -2.78 -3.75 18.98
C PRO A 52 -3.93 -2.98 19.66
N ILE A 53 -5.07 -2.90 18.98
CA ILE A 53 -6.30 -2.39 19.59
C ILE A 53 -6.81 -3.40 20.61
N THR A 54 -7.06 -2.95 21.83
CA THR A 54 -7.61 -3.74 22.93
C THR A 54 -9.06 -3.36 23.22
N VAL A 55 -9.73 -4.21 23.99
CA VAL A 55 -11.11 -3.94 24.45
C VAL A 55 -11.16 -2.66 25.27
N GLU A 56 -10.17 -2.44 26.12
CA GLU A 56 -10.05 -1.26 26.98
C GLU A 56 -9.91 0.02 26.17
N ASN A 57 -9.03 0.04 25.17
CA ASN A 57 -8.84 1.21 24.31
C ASN A 57 -10.16 1.65 23.66
N VAL A 58 -10.94 0.67 23.21
CA VAL A 58 -12.22 0.91 22.53
C VAL A 58 -13.30 1.34 23.53
N ALA A 59 -13.32 0.75 24.74
CA ALA A 59 -14.26 1.11 25.81
C ALA A 59 -14.00 2.52 26.36
N ASP A 60 -12.74 2.93 26.44
CA ASP A 60 -12.33 4.27 26.87
C ASP A 60 -12.57 5.35 25.80
N GLY A 61 -12.91 4.95 24.60
CA GLY A 61 -13.22 5.85 23.49
C GLY A 61 -12.02 6.09 22.57
N LEU A 62 -11.74 5.12 21.71
CA LEU A 62 -10.71 5.25 20.69
C LEU A 62 -11.19 6.21 19.58
N PHE A 63 -10.38 7.24 19.34
CA PHE A 63 -10.58 8.19 18.25
C PHE A 63 -9.42 8.08 17.26
N MET A 64 -9.72 8.01 15.97
CA MET A 64 -8.73 7.92 14.90
C MET A 64 -9.11 8.83 13.74
N VAL A 65 -8.10 9.42 13.10
CA VAL A 65 -8.22 10.22 11.88
C VAL A 65 -7.16 9.78 10.88
N ILE A 66 -7.57 9.63 9.62
CA ILE A 66 -6.66 9.47 8.48
C ILE A 66 -6.94 10.63 7.54
N SER A 67 -5.91 11.34 7.15
CA SER A 67 -6.01 12.56 6.32
C SER A 67 -5.17 12.43 5.07
N GLU A 68 -5.73 12.76 3.92
CA GLU A 68 -5.07 12.75 2.63
C GLU A 68 -5.68 13.83 1.72
N GLY A 69 -4.84 14.64 1.07
CA GLY A 69 -5.30 15.62 0.07
C GLY A 69 -6.37 16.59 0.58
N GLY A 70 -6.37 16.93 1.88
CA GLY A 70 -7.37 17.80 2.51
C GLY A 70 -8.69 17.11 2.87
N LYS A 71 -8.81 15.80 2.66
CA LYS A 71 -9.94 14.98 3.10
C LYS A 71 -9.59 14.24 4.39
N ASN A 72 -10.59 13.87 5.18
CA ASN A 72 -10.41 13.16 6.45
C ASN A 72 -11.41 12.01 6.57
N ALA A 73 -10.92 10.84 6.94
CA ALA A 73 -11.72 9.74 7.46
C ALA A 73 -11.57 9.71 8.99
N THR A 74 -12.68 9.78 9.69
CA THR A 74 -12.69 9.87 11.16
C THR A 74 -13.48 8.71 11.74
N LEU A 75 -12.98 8.13 12.81
CA LEU A 75 -13.65 7.10 13.60
C LEU A 75 -13.62 7.50 15.08
N ASP A 76 -14.78 7.50 15.74
CA ASP A 76 -14.91 7.58 17.20
C ASP A 76 -15.74 6.37 17.69
N THR A 77 -15.13 5.53 18.51
CA THR A 77 -15.80 4.31 19.01
C THR A 77 -16.94 4.58 20.00
N ARG A 78 -17.08 5.82 20.47
CA ARG A 78 -18.18 6.25 21.37
C ARG A 78 -19.44 6.63 20.62
N GLU A 79 -19.35 6.86 19.30
CA GLU A 79 -20.43 7.46 18.51
C GLU A 79 -20.96 6.51 17.43
N GLY A 80 -22.16 6.79 16.94
CA GLY A 80 -22.71 6.14 15.77
C GLY A 80 -23.02 4.65 15.90
N GLN A 81 -22.89 3.94 14.79
CA GLN A 81 -23.19 2.50 14.72
C GLN A 81 -22.10 1.66 15.38
N ILE A 82 -20.84 2.06 15.28
CA ILE A 82 -19.72 1.34 15.89
C ILE A 82 -19.88 1.19 17.40
N SER A 83 -20.35 2.23 18.10
CA SER A 83 -20.63 2.16 19.54
C SER A 83 -21.65 1.07 19.88
N LYS A 84 -22.71 0.93 19.06
CA LYS A 84 -23.75 -0.10 19.26
C LYS A 84 -23.21 -1.49 19.00
N ASP A 85 -22.40 -1.66 17.92
CA ASP A 85 -21.81 -2.94 17.55
C ASP A 85 -20.85 -3.45 18.63
N ILE A 86 -20.05 -2.55 19.20
CA ILE A 86 -19.16 -2.85 20.33
C ILE A 86 -19.96 -3.26 21.58
N GLN A 87 -20.99 -2.48 21.93
CA GLN A 87 -21.85 -2.78 23.08
C GLN A 87 -22.51 -4.15 22.93
N GLN A 88 -22.97 -4.50 21.74
CA GLN A 88 -23.56 -5.80 21.47
C GLN A 88 -22.59 -6.96 21.69
N ILE A 89 -21.31 -6.82 21.28
CA ILE A 89 -20.28 -7.85 21.53
C ILE A 89 -20.01 -7.97 23.03
N VAL A 90 -19.81 -6.86 23.72
CA VAL A 90 -19.57 -6.86 25.18
C VAL A 90 -20.74 -7.50 25.93
N GLU A 91 -21.98 -7.19 25.55
CA GLU A 91 -23.15 -7.78 26.15
C GLU A 91 -23.29 -9.29 25.87
N ASN A 92 -23.02 -9.72 24.63
CA ASN A 92 -23.04 -11.13 24.26
C ASN A 92 -21.98 -11.94 25.03
N THR A 93 -20.76 -11.39 25.16
CA THR A 93 -19.69 -11.98 25.95
C THR A 93 -20.07 -12.09 27.43
N ARG A 94 -20.75 -11.07 27.99
CA ARG A 94 -21.22 -11.09 29.36
C ARG A 94 -22.30 -12.13 29.61
N LYS A 95 -23.17 -12.39 28.61
CA LYS A 95 -24.24 -13.40 28.70
C LYS A 95 -23.71 -14.83 28.62
N ASP A 96 -22.68 -15.07 27.82
CA ASP A 96 -22.05 -16.37 27.64
C ASP A 96 -20.52 -16.26 27.54
N PRO A 97 -19.82 -16.10 28.68
CA PRO A 97 -18.35 -15.95 28.68
C PRO A 97 -17.60 -17.18 28.17
N SER A 98 -18.23 -18.37 28.22
CA SER A 98 -17.61 -19.61 27.77
C SER A 98 -17.58 -19.71 26.24
N ARG A 99 -18.50 -19.06 25.57
CA ARG A 99 -18.63 -19.02 24.12
C ARG A 99 -17.75 -17.97 23.45
N PHE A 100 -17.36 -16.94 24.19
CA PHE A 100 -16.56 -15.84 23.70
C PHE A 100 -15.31 -15.65 24.56
N PRO A 101 -14.24 -16.42 24.34
CA PRO A 101 -12.96 -16.20 25.03
C PRO A 101 -12.44 -14.77 24.82
N PRO A 102 -11.65 -14.22 25.74
CA PRO A 102 -11.13 -12.84 25.63
C PRO A 102 -10.41 -12.56 24.31
N ASP A 103 -9.68 -13.51 23.78
CA ASP A 103 -8.96 -13.38 22.51
C ASP A 103 -9.91 -13.26 21.32
N GLU A 104 -11.01 -14.00 21.30
CA GLU A 104 -12.04 -13.94 20.26
C GLU A 104 -12.83 -12.61 20.35
N MET A 105 -13.11 -12.16 21.55
CA MET A 105 -13.71 -10.83 21.76
C MET A 105 -12.82 -9.71 21.24
N ALA A 106 -11.53 -9.75 21.56
CA ALA A 106 -10.57 -8.77 21.08
C ALA A 106 -10.45 -8.80 19.53
N ALA A 107 -10.43 -9.99 18.92
CA ALA A 107 -10.43 -10.15 17.47
C ALA A 107 -11.71 -9.59 16.82
N SER A 108 -12.87 -9.84 17.40
CA SER A 108 -14.15 -9.32 16.94
C SER A 108 -14.21 -7.81 17.00
N ILE A 109 -13.71 -7.21 18.08
CA ILE A 109 -13.64 -5.74 18.25
C ILE A 109 -12.68 -5.14 17.20
N ARG A 110 -11.50 -5.70 16.97
CA ARG A 110 -10.59 -5.22 15.92
C ARG A 110 -11.23 -5.30 14.54
N SER A 111 -11.95 -6.39 14.25
CA SER A 111 -12.67 -6.55 12.98
C SER A 111 -13.74 -5.47 12.78
N ILE A 112 -14.51 -5.14 13.83
CA ILE A 112 -15.50 -4.05 13.79
C ILE A 112 -14.82 -2.71 13.55
N VAL A 113 -13.76 -2.39 14.27
CA VAL A 113 -13.03 -1.13 14.11
C VAL A 113 -12.49 -1.00 12.68
N ILE A 114 -11.88 -2.07 12.12
CA ILE A 114 -11.41 -2.09 10.73
C ILE A 114 -12.57 -1.87 9.76
N HIS A 115 -13.69 -2.55 9.96
CA HIS A 115 -14.86 -2.41 9.08
C HIS A 115 -15.37 -0.96 9.03
N HIS A 116 -15.58 -0.35 10.19
CA HIS A 116 -16.04 1.03 10.26
C HIS A 116 -15.02 2.03 9.73
N LEU A 117 -13.73 1.81 9.98
CA LEU A 117 -12.67 2.66 9.43
C LEU A 117 -12.58 2.56 7.90
N ARG A 118 -12.74 1.36 7.33
CA ARG A 118 -12.83 1.16 5.87
C ARG A 118 -14.03 1.89 5.26
N ASN A 119 -15.17 1.86 5.93
CA ASN A 119 -16.36 2.60 5.49
C ASN A 119 -16.10 4.11 5.50
N ALA A 120 -15.54 4.64 6.59
CA ALA A 120 -15.18 6.06 6.69
C ALA A 120 -14.17 6.50 5.62
N ILE A 121 -13.17 5.66 5.32
CA ILE A 121 -12.21 5.87 4.22
C ILE A 121 -12.94 5.94 2.87
N GLY A 122 -13.83 4.98 2.60
CA GLY A 122 -14.60 4.94 1.35
C GLY A 122 -15.52 6.15 1.20
N GLU A 123 -16.27 6.53 2.25
CA GLU A 123 -17.17 7.68 2.25
C GLU A 123 -16.43 9.01 2.07
N SER A 124 -15.21 9.12 2.61
CA SER A 124 -14.35 10.30 2.48
C SER A 124 -13.62 10.35 1.13
N GLY A 125 -13.60 9.25 0.38
CA GLY A 125 -12.90 9.14 -0.90
C GLY A 125 -11.39 9.31 -0.77
N LEU A 126 -10.80 8.73 0.28
CA LEU A 126 -9.36 8.62 0.47
C LEU A 126 -8.80 7.45 -0.35
N ASP A 127 -7.62 7.60 -0.91
CA ASP A 127 -6.96 6.54 -1.70
C ASP A 127 -6.02 5.66 -0.84
N VAL A 128 -6.49 5.30 0.34
CA VAL A 128 -5.79 4.43 1.29
C VAL A 128 -6.65 3.24 1.70
N HIS A 129 -6.04 2.21 2.24
CA HIS A 129 -6.76 1.11 2.88
C HIS A 129 -6.14 0.76 4.23
N VAL A 130 -6.96 0.18 5.12
CA VAL A 130 -6.54 -0.27 6.43
C VAL A 130 -6.63 -1.80 6.51
N MET A 131 -5.64 -2.40 7.16
CA MET A 131 -5.57 -3.84 7.39
C MET A 131 -5.03 -4.15 8.79
N GLU A 132 -5.34 -5.35 9.28
CA GLU A 132 -4.70 -5.92 10.46
C GLU A 132 -3.42 -6.65 10.02
N THR A 133 -2.34 -6.44 10.75
CA THR A 133 -1.07 -7.14 10.52
C THR A 133 -1.05 -8.49 11.27
N PRO A 134 -0.11 -9.39 10.97
CA PRO A 134 0.08 -10.61 11.74
C PRO A 134 0.33 -10.39 13.24
N ASN A 135 0.86 -9.22 13.60
CA ASN A 135 1.09 -8.79 14.99
C ASN A 135 -0.16 -8.22 15.66
N LYS A 136 -1.33 -8.27 14.99
CA LYS A 136 -2.60 -7.71 15.45
C LYS A 136 -2.60 -6.19 15.60
N THR A 137 -1.60 -5.51 15.02
CA THR A 137 -1.56 -4.05 14.87
C THR A 137 -2.32 -3.61 13.64
N PHE A 138 -2.61 -2.33 13.52
CA PHE A 138 -3.22 -1.77 12.32
C PHE A 138 -2.17 -1.16 11.42
N MET A 139 -2.33 -1.37 10.13
CA MET A 139 -1.55 -0.70 9.09
C MET A 139 -2.50 0.05 8.16
N VAL A 140 -2.17 1.30 7.89
CA VAL A 140 -2.75 2.09 6.80
C VAL A 140 -1.74 2.13 5.68
N ARG A 141 -2.18 1.89 4.46
CA ARG A 141 -1.32 1.87 3.26
C ARG A 141 -2.02 2.58 2.11
N HIS A 142 -1.28 3.39 1.37
CA HIS A 142 -1.79 4.05 0.17
C HIS A 142 -2.07 3.01 -0.94
N ASN A 143 -3.04 3.25 -1.82
CA ASN A 143 -3.35 2.31 -2.91
C ASN A 143 -2.38 2.47 -4.09
N GLN A 144 -1.77 3.64 -4.26
CA GLN A 144 -0.79 3.91 -5.31
C GLN A 144 0.63 3.66 -4.84
N PHE A 145 1.50 3.23 -5.76
CA PHE A 145 2.93 3.06 -5.54
C PHE A 145 3.69 4.36 -5.80
N GLY A 146 4.86 4.49 -5.17
CA GLY A 146 5.79 5.58 -5.41
C GLY A 146 5.85 6.60 -4.28
N ASP A 147 6.76 7.53 -4.41
CA ASP A 147 7.10 8.55 -3.42
C ASP A 147 6.22 9.80 -3.51
N GLU A 148 5.39 9.93 -4.55
CA GLU A 148 4.50 11.08 -4.74
C GLU A 148 3.28 11.05 -3.80
N HIS A 149 3.02 9.91 -3.13
CA HIS A 149 1.82 9.69 -2.33
C HIS A 149 2.13 9.71 -0.85
N SER A 150 1.31 10.40 -0.09
CA SER A 150 1.44 10.48 1.37
C SER A 150 0.09 10.74 2.03
N PHE A 151 -0.04 10.33 3.25
CA PHE A 151 -1.18 10.60 4.11
C PHE A 151 -0.69 10.80 5.55
N SER A 152 -1.53 11.32 6.42
CA SER A 152 -1.23 11.41 7.84
C SER A 152 -2.27 10.64 8.65
N VAL A 153 -1.84 10.18 9.82
CA VAL A 153 -2.68 9.46 10.77
C VAL A 153 -2.61 10.11 12.14
N THR A 154 -3.70 10.00 12.88
CA THR A 154 -3.78 10.40 14.30
C THR A 154 -4.57 9.35 15.04
N SER A 155 -4.18 9.02 16.26
CA SER A 155 -4.98 8.20 17.18
C SER A 155 -4.95 8.77 18.57
N SER A 156 -6.06 8.63 19.33
CA SER A 156 -6.14 9.09 20.72
C SER A 156 -5.30 8.25 21.68
N VAL A 157 -4.89 7.05 21.23
CA VAL A 157 -4.02 6.14 21.97
C VAL A 157 -2.70 6.01 21.21
N SER A 158 -1.59 6.28 21.91
CA SER A 158 -0.23 6.15 21.40
C SER A 158 0.03 4.74 20.85
N GLY A 159 0.64 4.67 19.67
CA GLY A 159 1.06 3.43 19.05
C GLY A 159 -0.04 2.66 18.28
N ILE A 160 -1.31 3.06 18.32
CA ILE A 160 -2.35 2.39 17.52
C ILE A 160 -2.23 2.75 16.04
N LEU A 161 -2.13 4.03 15.70
CA LEU A 161 -1.79 4.53 14.37
C LEU A 161 -0.66 5.55 14.43
N SER A 162 -0.78 6.58 15.28
CA SER A 162 0.30 7.55 15.52
C SER A 162 1.15 7.15 16.72
N ASP A 163 2.45 7.46 16.70
CA ASP A 163 3.38 7.12 17.78
C ASP A 163 3.03 7.87 19.06
N GLU A 164 2.55 9.10 18.93
CA GLU A 164 2.08 9.91 20.05
C GLU A 164 0.56 10.11 19.99
N ALA A 165 -0.09 10.06 21.16
CA ALA A 165 -1.53 10.25 21.28
C ALA A 165 -1.94 11.65 20.82
N ASN A 166 -2.97 11.74 19.98
CA ASN A 166 -3.54 12.99 19.44
C ASN A 166 -2.57 13.85 18.63
N VAL A 167 -1.44 13.30 18.19
CA VAL A 167 -0.47 13.97 17.33
C VAL A 167 -0.57 13.40 15.92
N ALA A 168 -0.74 14.27 14.93
CA ALA A 168 -0.74 13.87 13.53
C ALA A 168 0.67 13.44 13.10
N GLN A 169 0.76 12.28 12.47
CA GLN A 169 2.01 11.72 11.98
C GLN A 169 1.88 11.39 10.50
N LEU A 170 2.88 11.81 9.74
CA LEU A 170 2.96 11.49 8.31
C LEU A 170 3.30 10.00 8.11
N SER A 171 2.75 9.42 7.06
CA SER A 171 3.12 8.07 6.60
C SER A 171 4.60 7.99 6.23
N GLU A 172 5.18 6.81 6.34
CA GLU A 172 6.45 6.53 5.67
C GLU A 172 6.23 6.63 4.15
N PRO A 173 7.15 7.29 3.41
CA PRO A 173 6.99 7.46 1.98
C PRO A 173 7.10 6.12 1.25
N GLY A 174 6.33 5.97 0.17
CA GLY A 174 6.57 4.93 -0.80
C GLY A 174 7.88 5.14 -1.55
N LYS A 175 8.24 4.17 -2.38
CA LYS A 175 9.42 4.24 -3.25
C LYS A 175 9.01 3.98 -4.69
N ASN A 176 9.68 4.63 -5.63
CA ASN A 176 9.58 4.31 -7.04
C ASN A 176 10.41 3.06 -7.37
N VAL A 177 10.07 2.37 -8.45
CA VAL A 177 10.95 1.35 -9.02
C VAL A 177 12.24 2.01 -9.49
N GLU A 178 13.39 1.35 -9.27
CA GLU A 178 14.68 1.78 -9.82
C GLU A 178 15.32 0.63 -10.56
N GLY A 179 15.98 0.94 -11.65
CA GLY A 179 16.64 -0.06 -12.48
C GLY A 179 17.26 0.52 -13.73
N THR A 180 17.69 -0.39 -14.60
CA THR A 180 18.24 -0.06 -15.91
C THR A 180 17.44 -0.73 -17.03
N ILE A 181 17.40 -0.11 -18.19
CA ILE A 181 16.92 -0.69 -19.43
C ILE A 181 18.07 -0.59 -20.44
N PHE A 182 18.49 -1.73 -20.98
CA PHE A 182 19.64 -1.81 -21.89
C PHE A 182 20.95 -1.30 -21.27
N ASN A 183 21.19 -1.67 -19.99
CA ASN A 183 22.35 -1.26 -19.18
C ASN A 183 22.45 0.26 -18.93
N GLU A 184 21.40 1.03 -19.18
CA GLU A 184 21.37 2.47 -18.95
C GLU A 184 20.30 2.81 -17.93
N VAL A 185 20.59 3.79 -17.04
CA VAL A 185 19.69 4.20 -15.96
C VAL A 185 18.35 4.65 -16.55
N ALA A 186 17.26 4.15 -15.98
CA ALA A 186 15.90 4.51 -16.37
C ALA A 186 15.19 5.29 -15.26
N LEU A 187 14.18 6.07 -15.62
CA LEU A 187 13.38 6.87 -14.71
C LEU A 187 12.24 6.02 -14.14
N GLY A 188 12.22 5.87 -12.83
CA GLY A 188 11.13 5.21 -12.11
C GLY A 188 10.04 6.17 -11.67
N LYS A 189 8.79 5.76 -11.85
CA LYS A 189 7.60 6.43 -11.30
C LYS A 189 6.57 5.39 -10.86
N GLY A 190 6.37 5.25 -9.56
CA GLY A 190 5.62 4.12 -9.02
C GLY A 190 6.22 2.81 -9.51
N GLN A 191 5.44 1.97 -10.16
CA GLN A 191 5.87 0.69 -10.77
C GLN A 191 6.36 0.82 -12.21
N LEU A 192 6.31 2.03 -12.80
CA LEU A 192 6.73 2.28 -14.18
C LEU A 192 8.21 2.66 -14.23
N LEU A 193 8.96 2.00 -15.11
CA LEU A 193 10.35 2.30 -15.41
C LEU A 193 10.44 2.70 -16.89
N THR A 194 10.97 3.91 -17.15
CA THR A 194 11.04 4.49 -18.49
C THR A 194 12.48 4.78 -18.87
N ALA A 195 12.92 4.26 -20.00
CA ALA A 195 14.24 4.54 -20.55
C ALA A 195 14.35 6.02 -20.94
N LEU A 196 15.46 6.65 -20.55
CA LEU A 196 15.72 8.06 -20.80
C LEU A 196 15.92 8.37 -22.30
N GLU A 197 15.65 9.62 -22.68
CA GLU A 197 15.92 10.07 -24.05
C GLU A 197 17.42 9.99 -24.38
N GLY A 198 17.72 9.57 -25.61
CA GLY A 198 19.10 9.43 -26.08
C GLY A 198 19.77 8.10 -25.74
N THR A 199 19.07 7.21 -25.03
CA THR A 199 19.54 5.84 -24.72
C THR A 199 19.21 4.86 -25.83
N GLY A 200 19.82 3.66 -25.80
CA GLY A 200 19.55 2.60 -26.77
C GLY A 200 18.13 2.05 -26.75
N ALA A 201 17.40 2.27 -25.65
CA ALA A 201 15.97 1.91 -25.50
C ALA A 201 15.09 3.15 -25.30
N SER A 202 15.51 4.31 -25.80
CA SER A 202 14.84 5.61 -25.58
C SER A 202 13.32 5.55 -25.70
N GLY A 203 12.60 5.96 -24.67
CA GLY A 203 11.14 6.03 -24.64
C GLY A 203 10.42 4.71 -24.40
N VAL A 204 11.14 3.60 -24.19
CA VAL A 204 10.54 2.33 -23.73
C VAL A 204 10.08 2.49 -22.28
N THR A 205 8.83 2.15 -22.01
CA THR A 205 8.26 2.09 -20.67
C THR A 205 7.79 0.69 -20.34
N ILE A 206 8.21 0.19 -19.22
CA ILE A 206 7.77 -1.09 -18.64
C ILE A 206 7.11 -0.88 -17.29
N GLU A 207 6.29 -1.82 -16.88
CA GLU A 207 5.78 -1.93 -15.52
C GLU A 207 6.40 -3.15 -14.85
N PHE A 208 6.93 -2.95 -13.65
CA PHE A 208 7.33 -4.03 -12.77
C PHE A 208 6.27 -4.25 -11.69
N ASN A 209 5.58 -5.37 -11.78
CA ASN A 209 4.40 -5.66 -10.97
C ASN A 209 4.69 -6.76 -9.92
N ARG A 210 5.64 -6.50 -9.02
CA ARG A 210 5.87 -7.35 -7.86
C ARG A 210 5.48 -6.62 -6.58
N GLU A 211 4.39 -7.02 -5.96
CA GLU A 211 4.03 -6.54 -4.63
C GLU A 211 4.83 -7.34 -3.59
N ILE A 212 5.67 -6.66 -2.83
CA ILE A 212 6.38 -7.25 -1.70
C ILE A 212 5.36 -7.46 -0.59
N GLY A 213 5.11 -8.72 -0.23
CA GLY A 213 4.29 -9.05 0.93
C GLY A 213 4.91 -8.51 2.21
N LEU A 214 4.09 -8.22 3.22
CA LEU A 214 4.45 -7.61 4.51
C LEU A 214 5.58 -8.30 5.29
N LYS A 215 6.10 -9.44 4.84
CA LYS A 215 7.06 -10.26 5.60
C LYS A 215 8.47 -10.31 5.04
N GLU A 216 8.69 -9.84 3.82
CA GLU A 216 10.01 -9.91 3.23
C GLU A 216 10.30 -8.60 2.51
N ILE A 217 11.26 -7.85 3.02
CA ILE A 217 12.06 -6.96 2.20
C ILE A 217 13.14 -7.89 1.63
N PRO A 218 12.97 -8.45 0.44
CA PRO A 218 14.07 -9.17 -0.17
C PRO A 218 15.15 -8.13 -0.46
N ILE A 219 16.35 -8.37 0.00
CA ILE A 219 17.52 -7.83 -0.66
C ILE A 219 17.43 -8.46 -2.05
N LEU A 220 17.03 -7.66 -3.03
CA LEU A 220 16.95 -8.13 -4.40
C LEU A 220 18.39 -8.21 -4.91
N ASP A 221 18.96 -9.40 -4.88
CA ASP A 221 20.01 -9.74 -5.83
C ASP A 221 19.40 -9.57 -7.23
N GLU A 222 20.12 -8.91 -8.12
CA GLU A 222 19.75 -8.50 -9.47
C GLU A 222 18.69 -9.40 -10.14
N ILE A 223 17.51 -8.81 -10.41
CA ILE A 223 16.46 -9.50 -11.17
C ILE A 223 16.59 -9.06 -12.61
N GLY A 224 17.28 -9.85 -13.41
CA GLY A 224 17.39 -9.63 -14.85
C GLY A 224 16.16 -10.13 -15.61
N ALA A 225 15.62 -9.32 -16.50
CA ALA A 225 14.59 -9.71 -17.44
C ALA A 225 14.82 -9.06 -18.81
N ARG A 226 14.17 -9.57 -19.86
CA ARG A 226 14.29 -9.07 -21.23
C ARG A 226 12.91 -8.75 -21.82
N ILE A 227 12.88 -7.73 -22.64
CA ILE A 227 11.70 -7.29 -23.40
C ILE A 227 11.90 -7.57 -24.89
#